data_341ebdd7eacc043bcbab5cb17c16be91
#
_entry.id   341ebdd7eacc043bcbab5cb17c16be91
#
_cell.length_a   1.000
_cell.length_b   1.000
_cell.length_c   1.000
_cell.angle_alpha   90.00
_cell.angle_beta   90.00
_cell.angle_gamma   90.00
#
_symmetry.space_group_name_H-M   'P 1'
#
loop_
_entity.id
_entity.type
_entity.pdbx_description
1 polymer ?
#
loop_
_entity_poly.entity_id
_entity_poly.type
_entity_poly.pdbx_seq_one_letter_code
_entity_poly.pdbx_strand_id
1 'polypeptide(L)'
;MKLLRRWWGVIPAALLVTIVWPERAFVPIWDGSVYMQCVVDAATTGLNVHSLRCGGHQSQLYMGLLALTQLAHPGNLTAIVAMNLALALGALAAFNAFLRKLLPGETWWAERALIVTIIAVHPLLAATLVQLNSDFGVYVFFAMSLAALAWRRYRLAAVAGLMLCFSKETGALIYFAALGLHLLFRALEAQGSVMDRVKPVVRSAFPALLPLIAFAAFLAWWSATQGSYAVWNQGIHERPVEGMHWFDFDDVIFRSYAAIIFILGFAWVPASALLADFAIGALRSVRRMGSRALSGVDAPLAAYLTALTATLAYLLTVYRTWSFPRYFVVLAPLLLLAAFISAVRLGAGPRARRLILVAMVGLMCTANFCSWDPVSRAVFGTISLGERRAYDVSSIAHDFRVTDADHLCYNLQFTGFHWAQNAMYAAMKPTSRTTIVFPRFNRWGLWAPLDATTFVRVARAAQTVMPDYRDEAMVAAMRDTMPRELWLVEQPNDGDTLAVQKLHHDYADADSARYTAHGLTLTARHLVRRNAEVLPSGAHR
;
A
#
# COMPACT_ATOMS: atom_id res chain seq x y z
N MET A 1 -18.06 32.37 -4.98
CA MET A 1 -18.63 31.02 -4.80
C MET A 1 -18.85 30.25 -6.13
N LYS A 2 -19.46 30.84 -7.19
CA LYS A 2 -19.66 30.12 -8.49
C LYS A 2 -18.35 29.67 -9.14
N LEU A 3 -17.27 30.46 -9.09
CA LEU A 3 -15.95 30.13 -9.64
C LEU A 3 -15.31 28.95 -8.87
N LEU A 4 -15.27 28.99 -7.55
CA LEU A 4 -14.79 27.91 -6.69
C LEU A 4 -15.54 26.59 -6.96
N ARG A 5 -16.85 26.68 -7.20
CA ARG A 5 -17.72 25.55 -7.50
C ARG A 5 -17.43 24.93 -8.89
N ARG A 6 -16.92 25.70 -9.80
CA ARG A 6 -16.52 25.22 -11.16
C ARG A 6 -15.16 24.53 -11.13
N TRP A 7 -14.24 25.00 -10.27
CA TRP A 7 -12.84 24.58 -10.27
C TRP A 7 -12.45 23.68 -9.12
N TRP A 8 -13.39 23.34 -8.21
CA TRP A 8 -13.05 22.56 -7.03
C TRP A 8 -12.40 21.20 -7.35
N GLY A 9 -12.70 20.57 -8.48
CA GLY A 9 -12.10 19.32 -8.89
C GLY A 9 -10.61 19.42 -9.21
N VAL A 10 -10.10 20.63 -9.44
CA VAL A 10 -8.67 20.90 -9.67
C VAL A 10 -7.88 20.82 -8.35
N ILE A 11 -8.49 21.18 -7.22
CA ILE A 11 -7.81 21.22 -5.92
C ILE A 11 -7.27 19.84 -5.50
N PRO A 12 -8.07 18.77 -5.45
CA PRO A 12 -7.55 17.45 -5.11
C PRO A 12 -6.48 16.97 -6.09
N ALA A 13 -6.63 17.26 -7.38
CA ALA A 13 -5.65 16.91 -8.40
C ALA A 13 -4.33 17.66 -8.19
N ALA A 14 -4.39 18.97 -7.96
CA ALA A 14 -3.21 19.80 -7.70
C ALA A 14 -2.48 19.35 -6.41
N LEU A 15 -3.22 19.08 -5.33
CA LEU A 15 -2.63 18.58 -4.09
C LEU A 15 -1.93 17.23 -4.29
N LEU A 16 -2.59 16.27 -4.96
CA LEU A 16 -1.98 14.97 -5.25
C LEU A 16 -0.69 15.14 -6.07
N VAL A 17 -0.74 15.97 -7.13
CA VAL A 17 0.45 16.24 -7.95
C VAL A 17 1.55 16.90 -7.10
N THR A 18 1.23 17.88 -6.28
CA THR A 18 2.20 18.57 -5.43
C THR A 18 2.85 17.63 -4.42
N ILE A 19 2.11 16.67 -3.87
CA ILE A 19 2.62 15.70 -2.91
C ILE A 19 3.50 14.65 -3.61
N VAL A 20 3.07 14.14 -4.76
CA VAL A 20 3.70 12.96 -5.39
C VAL A 20 4.82 13.33 -6.36
N TRP A 21 4.68 14.44 -7.10
CA TRP A 21 5.62 14.78 -8.16
C TRP A 21 7.07 15.03 -7.72
N PRO A 22 7.35 15.57 -6.52
CA PRO A 22 8.72 15.64 -6.00
C PRO A 22 9.41 14.27 -5.96
N GLU A 23 8.65 13.20 -5.72
CA GLU A 23 9.14 11.83 -5.58
C GLU A 23 9.20 11.04 -6.90
N ARG A 24 9.03 11.70 -8.06
CA ARG A 24 8.97 11.05 -9.39
C ARG A 24 10.23 10.29 -9.80
N ALA A 25 11.35 10.57 -9.16
CA ALA A 25 12.62 9.88 -9.39
C ALA A 25 12.95 8.87 -8.28
N PHE A 26 12.01 8.60 -7.37
CA PHE A 26 12.18 7.61 -6.32
C PHE A 26 12.36 6.21 -6.93
N VAL A 27 13.41 5.51 -6.52
CA VAL A 27 13.60 4.10 -6.89
C VAL A 27 12.80 3.22 -5.93
N PRO A 28 11.79 2.49 -6.44
CA PRO A 28 10.99 1.62 -5.60
C PRO A 28 11.84 0.61 -4.84
N ILE A 29 11.46 0.31 -3.60
CA ILE A 29 12.13 -0.65 -2.74
C ILE A 29 11.25 -1.89 -2.54
N TRP A 30 11.82 -3.01 -2.09
CA TRP A 30 11.16 -4.29 -1.84
C TRP A 30 10.29 -4.78 -3.01
N ASP A 31 9.03 -5.07 -2.76
CA ASP A 31 8.09 -5.52 -3.80
C ASP A 31 8.06 -4.56 -4.98
N GLY A 32 8.16 -3.24 -4.70
CA GLY A 32 8.22 -2.22 -5.73
C GLY A 32 9.45 -2.37 -6.63
N SER A 33 10.61 -2.76 -6.08
CA SER A 33 11.82 -3.04 -6.87
C SER A 33 11.66 -4.27 -7.75
N VAL A 34 11.02 -5.31 -7.22
CA VAL A 34 10.71 -6.55 -7.98
C VAL A 34 9.73 -6.23 -9.12
N TYR A 35 8.71 -5.42 -8.87
CA TYR A 35 7.77 -5.00 -9.90
C TYR A 35 8.44 -4.14 -10.96
N MET A 36 9.31 -3.22 -10.55
CA MET A 36 10.05 -2.37 -11.49
C MET A 36 10.96 -3.20 -12.40
N GLN A 37 11.73 -4.15 -11.82
CA GLN A 37 12.55 -5.07 -12.61
C GLN A 37 11.70 -5.82 -13.62
N CYS A 38 10.61 -6.42 -13.18
CA CYS A 38 9.69 -7.17 -14.02
C CYS A 38 9.14 -6.31 -15.17
N VAL A 39 8.74 -5.06 -14.89
CA VAL A 39 8.22 -4.12 -15.89
C VAL A 39 9.28 -3.74 -16.94
N VAL A 40 10.52 -3.52 -16.51
CA VAL A 40 11.65 -3.22 -17.40
C VAL A 40 12.02 -4.44 -18.23
N ASP A 41 12.11 -5.61 -17.61
CA ASP A 41 12.41 -6.86 -18.30
C ASP A 41 11.34 -7.17 -19.36
N ALA A 42 10.06 -7.04 -19.01
CA ALA A 42 8.97 -7.24 -19.95
C ALA A 42 9.03 -6.26 -21.14
N ALA A 43 9.39 -5.00 -20.91
CA ALA A 43 9.53 -4.01 -21.97
C ALA A 43 10.73 -4.30 -22.91
N THR A 44 11.81 -4.90 -22.40
CA THR A 44 13.03 -5.17 -23.14
C THR A 44 13.06 -6.54 -23.82
N THR A 45 12.43 -7.56 -23.19
CA THR A 45 12.43 -8.94 -23.69
C THR A 45 11.16 -9.31 -24.45
N GLY A 46 10.12 -8.52 -24.34
CA GLY A 46 8.83 -8.70 -24.98
C GLY A 46 7.67 -8.88 -24.02
N LEU A 47 6.58 -8.15 -24.30
CA LEU A 47 5.36 -8.17 -23.52
C LEU A 47 4.59 -9.46 -23.76
N ASN A 48 4.51 -10.32 -22.76
CA ASN A 48 3.69 -11.53 -22.77
C ASN A 48 3.13 -11.85 -21.39
N VAL A 49 2.22 -12.82 -21.30
CA VAL A 49 1.53 -13.15 -20.04
C VAL A 49 2.46 -13.68 -18.95
N HIS A 50 3.61 -14.25 -19.33
CA HIS A 50 4.59 -14.78 -18.37
C HIS A 50 5.51 -13.67 -17.88
N SER A 51 6.01 -12.81 -18.78
CA SER A 51 6.90 -11.69 -18.44
C SER A 51 6.22 -10.65 -17.54
N LEU A 52 4.88 -10.56 -17.57
CA LEU A 52 4.08 -9.62 -16.77
C LEU A 52 3.50 -10.23 -15.47
N ARG A 53 3.93 -11.44 -15.09
CA ARG A 53 3.64 -12.02 -13.78
C ARG A 53 4.62 -11.52 -12.73
N CYS A 54 4.50 -10.26 -12.38
CA CYS A 54 5.45 -9.60 -11.51
C CYS A 54 5.27 -9.99 -10.04
N GLY A 55 6.36 -10.33 -9.36
CA GLY A 55 6.32 -10.75 -7.96
C GLY A 55 5.49 -12.00 -7.70
N GLY A 56 5.26 -12.83 -8.73
CA GLY A 56 4.41 -14.02 -8.63
C GLY A 56 2.91 -13.75 -8.72
N HIS A 57 2.48 -12.49 -8.80
CA HIS A 57 1.06 -12.09 -8.90
C HIS A 57 0.54 -12.10 -10.34
N GLN A 58 -0.75 -12.33 -10.50
CA GLN A 58 -1.44 -12.15 -11.79
C GLN A 58 -1.73 -10.66 -12.03
N SER A 59 -0.70 -9.95 -12.49
CA SER A 59 -0.68 -8.49 -12.62
C SER A 59 -0.58 -7.99 -14.06
N GLN A 60 -0.89 -8.85 -15.03
CA GLN A 60 -0.58 -8.66 -16.46
C GLN A 60 -1.08 -7.34 -17.02
N LEU A 61 -2.28 -6.91 -16.69
CA LEU A 61 -2.84 -5.70 -17.31
C LEU A 61 -2.29 -4.42 -16.67
N TYR A 62 -2.19 -4.34 -15.36
CA TYR A 62 -1.63 -3.17 -14.70
C TYR A 62 -0.13 -3.05 -15.00
N MET A 63 0.64 -4.11 -14.81
CA MET A 63 2.07 -4.10 -15.11
C MET A 63 2.35 -3.92 -16.61
N GLY A 64 1.45 -4.43 -17.47
CA GLY A 64 1.50 -4.17 -18.91
C GLY A 64 1.37 -2.69 -19.26
N LEU A 65 0.45 -1.94 -18.63
CA LEU A 65 0.36 -0.49 -18.81
C LEU A 65 1.66 0.22 -18.40
N LEU A 66 2.28 -0.23 -17.31
CA LEU A 66 3.54 0.34 -16.84
C LEU A 66 4.70 -0.02 -17.80
N ALA A 67 4.74 -1.27 -18.28
CA ALA A 67 5.75 -1.71 -19.22
C ALA A 67 5.68 -0.93 -20.56
N LEU A 68 4.50 -0.51 -21.00
CA LEU A 68 4.37 0.37 -22.17
C LEU A 68 5.13 1.69 -21.99
N THR A 69 5.21 2.22 -20.76
CA THR A 69 5.97 3.46 -20.49
C THR A 69 7.48 3.27 -20.59
N GLN A 70 7.96 2.01 -20.57
CA GLN A 70 9.37 1.65 -20.58
C GLN A 70 9.89 1.28 -21.97
N LEU A 71 9.01 1.18 -22.98
CA LEU A 71 9.41 0.77 -24.34
C LEU A 71 10.43 1.73 -24.99
N ALA A 72 10.27 3.04 -24.77
CA ALA A 72 11.17 4.03 -25.34
C ALA A 72 12.44 4.24 -24.51
N HIS A 73 12.31 4.21 -23.19
CA HIS A 73 13.41 4.46 -22.24
C HIS A 73 13.29 3.54 -21.04
N PRO A 74 13.86 2.32 -21.12
CA PRO A 74 13.84 1.39 -19.98
C PRO A 74 14.49 1.99 -18.73
N GLY A 75 13.84 1.82 -17.58
CA GLY A 75 14.30 2.39 -16.31
C GLY A 75 13.82 3.83 -16.05
N ASN A 76 12.96 4.41 -16.89
CA ASN A 76 12.42 5.75 -16.69
C ASN A 76 11.34 5.77 -15.59
N LEU A 77 11.77 6.06 -14.35
CA LEU A 77 10.89 6.15 -13.19
C LEU A 77 9.86 7.28 -13.31
N THR A 78 10.26 8.42 -13.86
CA THR A 78 9.36 9.56 -14.04
C THR A 78 8.16 9.19 -14.94
N ALA A 79 8.38 8.40 -15.98
CA ALA A 79 7.31 7.95 -16.87
C ALA A 79 6.31 7.02 -16.14
N ILE A 80 6.82 6.15 -15.25
CA ILE A 80 5.97 5.28 -14.41
C ILE A 80 5.14 6.10 -13.43
N VAL A 81 5.78 7.01 -12.69
CA VAL A 81 5.07 7.86 -11.72
C VAL A 81 4.05 8.75 -12.44
N ALA A 82 4.37 9.28 -13.62
CA ALA A 82 3.42 10.04 -14.43
C ALA A 82 2.20 9.19 -14.85
N MET A 83 2.41 7.94 -15.27
CA MET A 83 1.32 7.01 -15.61
C MET A 83 0.46 6.71 -14.38
N ASN A 84 1.08 6.38 -13.25
CA ASN A 84 0.36 6.14 -12.00
C ASN A 84 -0.41 7.38 -11.55
N LEU A 85 0.17 8.57 -11.70
CA LEU A 85 -0.51 9.83 -11.38
C LEU A 85 -1.74 10.04 -12.29
N ALA A 86 -1.62 9.78 -13.59
CA ALA A 86 -2.75 9.85 -14.52
C ALA A 86 -3.86 8.85 -14.12
N LEU A 87 -3.50 7.62 -13.76
CA LEU A 87 -4.42 6.60 -13.25
C LEU A 87 -5.09 7.04 -11.94
N ALA A 88 -4.34 7.63 -11.00
CA ALA A 88 -4.88 8.16 -9.75
C ALA A 88 -5.90 9.28 -9.99
N LEU A 89 -5.60 10.21 -10.91
CA LEU A 89 -6.52 11.26 -11.32
C LEU A 89 -7.81 10.68 -11.92
N GLY A 90 -7.69 9.63 -12.74
CA GLY A 90 -8.84 8.87 -13.24
C GLY A 90 -9.67 8.24 -12.11
N ALA A 91 -9.02 7.66 -11.10
CA ALA A 91 -9.69 7.10 -9.92
C ALA A 91 -10.41 8.17 -9.11
N LEU A 92 -9.80 9.34 -8.89
CA LEU A 92 -10.44 10.48 -8.21
C LEU A 92 -11.67 10.98 -8.98
N ALA A 93 -11.60 11.04 -10.31
CA ALA A 93 -12.74 11.39 -11.15
C ALA A 93 -13.86 10.34 -11.01
N ALA A 94 -13.51 9.06 -10.96
CA ALA A 94 -14.46 7.97 -10.75
C ALA A 94 -15.11 8.05 -9.35
N PHE A 95 -14.34 8.28 -8.28
CA PHE A 95 -14.90 8.51 -6.95
C PHE A 95 -15.84 9.72 -6.91
N ASN A 96 -15.46 10.81 -7.57
CA ASN A 96 -16.36 11.96 -7.68
C ASN A 96 -17.66 11.61 -8.42
N ALA A 97 -17.60 10.83 -9.49
CA ALA A 97 -18.79 10.33 -10.19
C ALA A 97 -19.65 9.44 -9.29
N PHE A 98 -19.03 8.56 -8.50
CA PHE A 98 -19.73 7.76 -7.48
C PHE A 98 -20.41 8.64 -6.43
N LEU A 99 -19.70 9.64 -5.90
CA LEU A 99 -20.22 10.58 -4.91
C LEU A 99 -21.40 11.41 -5.43
N ARG A 100 -21.38 11.78 -6.71
CA ARG A 100 -22.52 12.48 -7.33
C ARG A 100 -23.78 11.62 -7.36
N LYS A 101 -23.62 10.30 -7.42
CA LYS A 101 -24.75 9.36 -7.36
C LYS A 101 -25.21 9.14 -5.92
N LEU A 102 -24.29 9.01 -4.98
CA LEU A 102 -24.57 8.78 -3.56
C LEU A 102 -25.16 10.02 -2.86
N LEU A 103 -24.63 11.19 -3.20
CA LEU A 103 -24.99 12.49 -2.63
C LEU A 103 -25.53 13.38 -3.77
N PRO A 104 -26.74 13.14 -4.26
CA PRO A 104 -27.30 13.90 -5.37
C PRO A 104 -27.60 15.33 -4.94
N GLY A 105 -27.61 16.23 -5.92
CA GLY A 105 -27.93 17.64 -5.70
C GLY A 105 -26.73 18.52 -5.37
N GLU A 106 -26.96 19.79 -5.51
CA GLU A 106 -25.94 20.83 -5.45
C GLU A 106 -25.55 21.21 -4.00
N THR A 107 -26.39 20.88 -3.03
CA THR A 107 -26.14 21.18 -1.60
C THR A 107 -24.93 20.43 -1.05
N TRP A 108 -24.55 19.30 -1.65
CA TRP A 108 -23.46 18.42 -1.23
C TRP A 108 -22.12 18.71 -1.92
N TRP A 109 -22.01 19.78 -2.71
CA TRP A 109 -20.80 20.02 -3.48
C TRP A 109 -19.53 20.14 -2.63
N ALA A 110 -19.64 20.83 -1.47
CA ALA A 110 -18.50 21.06 -0.59
C ALA A 110 -18.05 19.76 0.10
N GLU A 111 -18.99 18.97 0.59
CA GLU A 111 -18.70 17.67 1.21
C GLU A 111 -18.08 16.71 0.19
N ARG A 112 -18.61 16.64 -1.04
CA ARG A 112 -18.00 15.85 -2.12
C ARG A 112 -16.58 16.30 -2.42
N ALA A 113 -16.36 17.62 -2.52
CA ALA A 113 -15.03 18.18 -2.75
C ALA A 113 -14.04 17.78 -1.65
N LEU A 114 -14.42 17.94 -0.39
CA LEU A 114 -13.58 17.61 0.76
C LEU A 114 -13.28 16.10 0.83
N ILE A 115 -14.28 15.24 0.60
CA ILE A 115 -14.09 13.79 0.59
C ILE A 115 -13.10 13.39 -0.51
N VAL A 116 -13.25 13.89 -1.75
CA VAL A 116 -12.31 13.61 -2.84
C VAL A 116 -10.92 14.15 -2.50
N THR A 117 -10.83 15.30 -1.82
CA THR A 117 -9.54 15.85 -1.39
C THR A 117 -8.87 14.96 -0.34
N ILE A 118 -9.61 14.47 0.68
CA ILE A 118 -9.07 13.53 1.67
C ILE A 118 -8.52 12.27 0.97
N ILE A 119 -9.28 11.74 0.01
CA ILE A 119 -8.84 10.56 -0.76
C ILE A 119 -7.56 10.88 -1.56
N ALA A 120 -7.50 12.05 -2.18
CA ALA A 120 -6.34 12.46 -2.97
C ALA A 120 -5.06 12.62 -2.15
N VAL A 121 -5.18 13.15 -0.92
CA VAL A 121 -4.02 13.37 -0.03
C VAL A 121 -3.79 12.22 0.95
N HIS A 122 -4.48 11.10 0.79
CA HIS A 122 -4.32 9.96 1.70
C HIS A 122 -2.93 9.33 1.56
N PRO A 123 -2.16 9.18 2.66
CA PRO A 123 -0.76 8.73 2.59
C PRO A 123 -0.59 7.35 1.95
N LEU A 124 -1.50 6.41 2.19
CA LEU A 124 -1.44 5.08 1.55
C LEU A 124 -1.59 5.17 0.03
N LEU A 125 -2.40 6.10 -0.50
CA LEU A 125 -2.51 6.31 -1.94
C LEU A 125 -1.20 6.84 -2.51
N ALA A 126 -0.65 7.89 -1.91
CA ALA A 126 0.59 8.51 -2.35
C ALA A 126 1.77 7.52 -2.29
N ALA A 127 1.90 6.79 -1.18
CA ALA A 127 2.95 5.80 -0.99
C ALA A 127 2.86 4.64 -2.00
N THR A 128 1.68 4.05 -2.19
CA THR A 128 1.50 2.92 -3.13
C THR A 128 1.68 3.34 -4.59
N LEU A 129 1.36 4.58 -4.93
CA LEU A 129 1.58 5.16 -6.25
C LEU A 129 3.08 5.27 -6.56
N VAL A 130 3.87 5.85 -5.64
CA VAL A 130 5.31 6.08 -5.80
C VAL A 130 6.09 4.77 -5.70
N GLN A 131 5.68 3.89 -4.78
CA GLN A 131 6.32 2.59 -4.50
C GLN A 131 6.13 1.56 -5.63
N LEU A 132 5.34 1.86 -6.65
CA LEU A 132 5.04 0.93 -7.73
C LEU A 132 4.38 -0.37 -7.24
N ASN A 133 3.38 -0.24 -6.39
CA ASN A 133 2.76 -1.42 -5.80
C ASN A 133 1.53 -1.88 -6.60
N SER A 134 1.36 -3.21 -6.75
CA SER A 134 0.18 -3.78 -7.41
C SER A 134 -1.14 -3.41 -6.72
N ASP A 135 -1.11 -3.14 -5.41
CA ASP A 135 -2.27 -2.68 -4.64
C ASP A 135 -2.77 -1.30 -5.10
N PHE A 136 -1.89 -0.46 -5.66
CA PHE A 136 -2.29 0.77 -6.32
C PHE A 136 -3.18 0.52 -7.55
N GLY A 137 -2.80 -0.44 -8.40
CA GLY A 137 -3.63 -0.85 -9.54
C GLY A 137 -5.00 -1.37 -9.09
N VAL A 138 -5.04 -2.19 -8.03
CA VAL A 138 -6.29 -2.66 -7.43
C VAL A 138 -7.16 -1.48 -6.99
N TYR A 139 -6.59 -0.50 -6.28
CA TYR A 139 -7.32 0.69 -5.84
C TYR A 139 -7.92 1.49 -7.01
N VAL A 140 -7.13 1.77 -8.03
CA VAL A 140 -7.54 2.59 -9.18
C VAL A 140 -8.70 1.94 -9.92
N PHE A 141 -8.55 0.67 -10.31
CA PHE A 141 -9.56 0.00 -11.11
C PHE A 141 -10.79 -0.42 -10.29
N PHE A 142 -10.63 -0.59 -8.98
CA PHE A 142 -11.77 -0.72 -8.07
C PHE A 142 -12.61 0.57 -8.04
N ALA A 143 -11.99 1.74 -7.91
CA ALA A 143 -12.70 3.01 -7.92
C ALA A 143 -13.49 3.22 -9.22
N MET A 144 -12.87 2.90 -10.36
CA MET A 144 -13.52 2.97 -11.68
C MET A 144 -14.68 1.96 -11.79
N SER A 145 -14.49 0.72 -11.31
CA SER A 145 -15.53 -0.32 -11.30
C SER A 145 -16.71 0.09 -10.42
N LEU A 146 -16.44 0.59 -9.22
CA LEU A 146 -17.45 1.06 -8.27
C LEU A 146 -18.33 2.17 -8.87
N ALA A 147 -17.70 3.16 -9.50
CA ALA A 147 -18.43 4.22 -10.19
C ALA A 147 -19.28 3.69 -11.35
N ALA A 148 -18.71 2.83 -12.19
CA ALA A 148 -19.41 2.25 -13.33
C ALA A 148 -20.62 1.39 -12.89
N LEU A 149 -20.49 0.60 -11.83
CA LEU A 149 -21.60 -0.17 -11.24
C LEU A 149 -22.68 0.75 -10.69
N ALA A 150 -22.32 1.78 -9.92
CA ALA A 150 -23.29 2.73 -9.37
C ALA A 150 -24.13 3.43 -10.46
N TRP A 151 -23.51 3.76 -11.60
CA TRP A 151 -24.16 4.36 -12.75
C TRP A 151 -24.74 3.33 -13.74
N ARG A 152 -24.68 2.02 -13.41
CA ARG A 152 -25.18 0.91 -14.25
C ARG A 152 -24.55 0.89 -15.65
N ARG A 153 -23.31 1.35 -15.77
CA ARG A 153 -22.52 1.33 -17.01
C ARG A 153 -21.75 0.01 -17.09
N TYR A 154 -22.48 -1.11 -17.27
CA TYR A 154 -21.92 -2.46 -17.15
C TYR A 154 -20.79 -2.78 -18.13
N ARG A 155 -20.76 -2.16 -19.32
CA ARG A 155 -19.61 -2.28 -20.25
C ARG A 155 -18.35 -1.62 -19.68
N LEU A 156 -18.49 -0.43 -19.07
CA LEU A 156 -17.35 0.23 -18.40
C LEU A 156 -16.95 -0.54 -17.15
N ALA A 157 -17.90 -1.11 -16.42
CA ALA A 157 -17.62 -1.99 -15.29
C ALA A 157 -16.87 -3.25 -15.73
N ALA A 158 -17.16 -3.79 -16.92
CA ALA A 158 -16.43 -4.91 -17.50
C ALA A 158 -14.97 -4.55 -17.79
N VAL A 159 -14.71 -3.41 -18.43
CA VAL A 159 -13.34 -2.96 -18.72
C VAL A 159 -12.55 -2.71 -17.43
N ALA A 160 -13.11 -1.91 -16.50
CA ALA A 160 -12.46 -1.62 -15.23
C ALA A 160 -12.30 -2.89 -14.37
N GLY A 161 -13.29 -3.79 -14.39
CA GLY A 161 -13.24 -5.07 -13.69
C GLY A 161 -12.17 -6.01 -14.26
N LEU A 162 -11.98 -6.03 -15.57
CA LEU A 162 -10.91 -6.80 -16.19
C LEU A 162 -9.53 -6.29 -15.74
N MET A 163 -9.33 -4.96 -15.79
CA MET A 163 -8.13 -4.33 -15.28
C MET A 163 -7.91 -4.64 -13.79
N LEU A 164 -8.97 -4.61 -12.99
CA LEU A 164 -8.93 -4.92 -11.56
C LEU A 164 -8.53 -6.38 -11.29
N CYS A 165 -9.18 -7.35 -11.96
CA CYS A 165 -8.90 -8.77 -11.80
C CYS A 165 -7.46 -9.14 -12.17
N PHE A 166 -6.89 -8.47 -13.19
CA PHE A 166 -5.53 -8.68 -13.65
C PHE A 166 -4.53 -7.63 -13.16
N SER A 167 -4.85 -6.93 -12.06
CA SER A 167 -3.88 -6.13 -11.30
C SER A 167 -3.25 -6.93 -10.15
N LYS A 168 -4.06 -7.80 -9.52
CA LYS A 168 -3.68 -8.71 -8.43
C LYS A 168 -4.85 -9.67 -8.17
N GLU A 169 -4.60 -10.84 -7.62
CA GLU A 169 -5.64 -11.83 -7.29
C GLU A 169 -6.71 -11.27 -6.34
N THR A 170 -6.27 -10.46 -5.37
CA THR A 170 -7.19 -9.75 -4.46
C THR A 170 -8.16 -8.83 -5.19
N GLY A 171 -7.77 -8.31 -6.35
CA GLY A 171 -8.62 -7.51 -7.21
C GLY A 171 -9.84 -8.30 -7.72
N ALA A 172 -9.66 -9.56 -8.10
CA ALA A 172 -10.77 -10.42 -8.52
C ALA A 172 -11.74 -10.69 -7.37
N LEU A 173 -11.23 -10.94 -6.16
CA LEU A 173 -12.06 -11.12 -4.96
C LEU A 173 -12.85 -9.85 -4.61
N ILE A 174 -12.21 -8.69 -4.66
CA ILE A 174 -12.83 -7.39 -4.40
C ILE A 174 -13.89 -7.09 -5.45
N TYR A 175 -13.61 -7.36 -6.73
CA TYR A 175 -14.58 -7.19 -7.81
C TYR A 175 -15.78 -8.11 -7.66
N PHE A 176 -15.54 -9.38 -7.31
CA PHE A 176 -16.60 -10.35 -7.03
C PHE A 176 -17.53 -9.87 -5.90
N ALA A 177 -16.97 -9.41 -4.79
CA ALA A 177 -17.74 -8.85 -3.68
C ALA A 177 -18.56 -7.63 -4.10
N ALA A 178 -17.95 -6.68 -4.82
CA ALA A 178 -18.60 -5.46 -5.27
C ALA A 178 -19.74 -5.76 -6.25
N LEU A 179 -19.50 -6.61 -7.27
CA LEU A 179 -20.49 -6.99 -8.26
C LEU A 179 -21.60 -7.85 -7.63
N GLY A 180 -21.26 -8.85 -6.82
CA GLY A 180 -22.22 -9.71 -6.15
C GLY A 180 -23.20 -8.93 -5.27
N LEU A 181 -22.68 -8.03 -4.42
CA LEU A 181 -23.52 -7.13 -3.64
C LEU A 181 -24.34 -6.18 -4.51
N HIS A 182 -23.75 -5.64 -5.59
CA HIS A 182 -24.50 -4.78 -6.51
C HIS A 182 -25.70 -5.52 -7.11
N LEU A 183 -25.50 -6.74 -7.59
CA LEU A 183 -26.57 -7.56 -8.16
C LEU A 183 -27.63 -7.91 -7.10
N LEU A 184 -27.19 -8.25 -5.89
CA LEU A 184 -28.10 -8.54 -4.76
C LEU A 184 -28.98 -7.33 -4.43
N PHE A 185 -28.38 -6.16 -4.21
CA PHE A 185 -29.16 -4.95 -3.90
C PHE A 185 -30.10 -4.57 -5.04
N ARG A 186 -29.66 -4.74 -6.29
CA ARG A 186 -30.51 -4.52 -7.45
C ARG A 186 -31.70 -5.49 -7.51
N ALA A 187 -31.49 -6.76 -7.18
CA ALA A 187 -32.55 -7.74 -7.12
C ALA A 187 -33.56 -7.45 -5.98
N LEU A 188 -33.05 -6.92 -4.84
CA LEU A 188 -33.88 -6.50 -3.71
C LEU A 188 -34.74 -5.26 -4.03
N GLU A 189 -34.25 -4.35 -4.89
CA GLU A 189 -35.04 -3.18 -5.35
C GLU A 189 -36.15 -3.55 -6.32
N ALA A 190 -36.06 -4.67 -7.03
CA ALA A 190 -37.06 -5.10 -8.02
C ALA A 190 -38.26 -5.72 -7.34
N GLN A 191 -39.44 -5.56 -7.95
CA GLN A 191 -40.70 -6.19 -7.50
C GLN A 191 -40.94 -7.52 -8.21
N GLY A 192 -41.73 -8.42 -7.60
CA GLY A 192 -42.12 -9.70 -8.18
C GLY A 192 -41.49 -10.91 -7.49
N SER A 193 -41.64 -12.10 -8.09
CA SER A 193 -40.99 -13.32 -7.58
C SER A 193 -39.46 -13.25 -7.66
N VAL A 194 -38.76 -14.11 -6.94
CA VAL A 194 -37.29 -14.13 -6.95
C VAL A 194 -36.72 -14.24 -8.38
N MET A 195 -37.35 -15.11 -9.20
CA MET A 195 -36.89 -15.32 -10.57
C MET A 195 -37.13 -14.10 -11.47
N ASP A 196 -38.28 -13.42 -11.30
CA ASP A 196 -38.63 -12.21 -12.04
C ASP A 196 -37.72 -11.03 -11.69
N ARG A 197 -37.17 -11.03 -10.48
CA ARG A 197 -36.22 -10.02 -10.02
C ARG A 197 -34.80 -10.29 -10.52
N VAL A 198 -34.31 -11.52 -10.40
CA VAL A 198 -32.89 -11.88 -10.64
C VAL A 198 -32.59 -11.94 -12.14
N LYS A 199 -33.46 -12.57 -12.94
CA LYS A 199 -33.23 -12.80 -14.38
C LYS A 199 -32.92 -11.51 -15.16
N PRO A 200 -33.75 -10.43 -15.10
CA PRO A 200 -33.48 -9.19 -15.84
C PRO A 200 -32.24 -8.46 -15.31
N VAL A 201 -31.95 -8.52 -13.99
CA VAL A 201 -30.78 -7.91 -13.39
C VAL A 201 -29.51 -8.57 -13.91
N VAL A 202 -29.41 -9.90 -13.86
CA VAL A 202 -28.26 -10.67 -14.35
C VAL A 202 -28.10 -10.49 -15.85
N ARG A 203 -29.17 -10.53 -16.63
CA ARG A 203 -29.13 -10.32 -18.10
C ARG A 203 -28.55 -8.93 -18.44
N SER A 204 -28.99 -7.88 -17.76
CA SER A 204 -28.52 -6.52 -18.01
C SER A 204 -27.06 -6.33 -17.58
N ALA A 205 -26.65 -6.98 -16.48
CA ALA A 205 -25.30 -6.90 -15.92
C ALA A 205 -24.33 -7.94 -16.49
N PHE A 206 -24.76 -8.78 -17.44
CA PHE A 206 -23.93 -9.83 -18.03
C PHE A 206 -22.53 -9.35 -18.46
N PRO A 207 -22.38 -8.18 -19.12
CA PRO A 207 -21.04 -7.68 -19.45
C PRO A 207 -20.12 -7.54 -18.24
N ALA A 208 -20.65 -7.15 -17.08
CA ALA A 208 -19.87 -7.00 -15.84
C ALA A 208 -19.45 -8.34 -15.22
N LEU A 209 -20.00 -9.48 -15.63
CA LEU A 209 -19.55 -10.81 -15.21
C LEU A 209 -18.34 -11.30 -16.01
N LEU A 210 -18.13 -10.78 -17.23
CA LEU A 210 -17.04 -11.23 -18.11
C LEU A 210 -15.64 -11.16 -17.48
N PRO A 211 -15.27 -10.15 -16.68
CA PRO A 211 -13.98 -10.12 -16.01
C PRO A 211 -13.72 -11.33 -15.11
N LEU A 212 -14.72 -11.74 -14.35
CA LEU A 212 -14.59 -12.90 -13.45
C LEU A 212 -14.50 -14.20 -14.25
N ILE A 213 -15.27 -14.32 -15.33
CA ILE A 213 -15.23 -15.48 -16.22
C ILE A 213 -13.85 -15.55 -16.89
N ALA A 214 -13.35 -14.44 -17.42
CA ALA A 214 -12.04 -14.37 -18.07
C ALA A 214 -10.91 -14.71 -17.08
N PHE A 215 -10.98 -14.17 -15.85
CA PHE A 215 -9.99 -14.46 -14.82
C PHE A 215 -10.02 -15.93 -14.39
N ALA A 216 -11.20 -16.50 -14.17
CA ALA A 216 -11.35 -17.92 -13.84
C ALA A 216 -10.85 -18.84 -14.97
N ALA A 217 -11.20 -18.53 -16.23
CA ALA A 217 -10.71 -19.24 -17.39
C ALA A 217 -9.18 -19.15 -17.53
N PHE A 218 -8.62 -17.97 -17.27
CA PHE A 218 -7.16 -17.76 -17.26
C PHE A 218 -6.48 -18.58 -16.17
N LEU A 219 -7.01 -18.61 -14.94
CA LEU A 219 -6.46 -19.43 -13.85
C LEU A 219 -6.54 -20.92 -14.16
N ALA A 220 -7.65 -21.38 -14.76
CA ALA A 220 -7.79 -22.77 -15.19
C ALA A 220 -6.75 -23.15 -16.28
N TRP A 221 -6.60 -22.30 -17.28
CA TRP A 221 -5.59 -22.47 -18.32
C TRP A 221 -4.17 -22.45 -17.73
N TRP A 222 -3.88 -21.49 -16.82
CA TRP A 222 -2.58 -21.40 -16.16
C TRP A 222 -2.27 -22.66 -15.36
N SER A 223 -3.22 -23.14 -14.55
CA SER A 223 -3.04 -24.35 -13.74
C SER A 223 -2.82 -25.61 -14.60
N ALA A 224 -3.46 -25.68 -15.77
CA ALA A 224 -3.31 -26.81 -16.69
C ALA A 224 -1.95 -26.80 -17.43
N THR A 225 -1.39 -25.61 -17.70
CA THR A 225 -0.19 -25.49 -18.56
C THR A 225 1.09 -25.20 -17.78
N GLN A 226 1.01 -24.53 -16.64
CA GLN A 226 2.16 -24.05 -15.87
C GLN A 226 2.26 -24.65 -14.45
N GLY A 227 1.36 -25.57 -14.11
CA GLY A 227 1.27 -26.18 -12.79
C GLY A 227 0.44 -25.40 -11.80
N SER A 228 0.31 -25.96 -10.59
CA SER A 228 -0.56 -25.41 -9.55
C SER A 228 -0.20 -23.97 -9.21
N TYR A 229 -1.19 -23.10 -9.22
CA TYR A 229 -1.06 -21.71 -8.75
C TYR A 229 -0.60 -21.62 -7.27
N ALA A 230 -0.90 -22.66 -6.48
CA ALA A 230 -0.50 -22.77 -5.08
C ALA A 230 1.03 -22.88 -4.87
N VAL A 231 1.80 -23.23 -5.89
CA VAL A 231 3.28 -23.33 -5.80
C VAL A 231 3.91 -21.98 -5.48
N TRP A 232 3.23 -20.87 -5.77
CA TRP A 232 3.71 -19.54 -5.43
C TRP A 232 3.86 -19.31 -3.91
N ASN A 233 3.03 -19.95 -3.07
CA ASN A 233 3.12 -19.82 -1.62
C ASN A 233 4.25 -20.64 -0.98
N GLN A 234 4.83 -21.59 -1.69
CA GLN A 234 5.84 -22.50 -1.12
C GLN A 234 7.22 -21.86 -0.96
N GLY A 235 7.55 -20.81 -1.74
CA GLY A 235 8.86 -20.18 -1.69
C GLY A 235 9.00 -19.02 -0.68
N ILE A 236 7.89 -18.47 -0.21
CA ILE A 236 7.89 -17.29 0.70
C ILE A 236 7.41 -17.69 2.10
N HIS A 237 6.66 -18.79 2.23
CA HIS A 237 6.09 -19.27 3.47
C HIS A 237 6.37 -20.73 3.68
N GLU A 238 7.33 -21.01 4.52
CA GLU A 238 7.64 -22.37 5.01
C GLU A 238 6.52 -22.97 5.89
N ARG A 239 5.41 -22.28 6.07
CA ARG A 239 4.23 -22.84 6.73
C ARG A 239 3.25 -23.30 5.66
N PRO A 240 2.96 -24.61 5.61
CA PRO A 240 1.87 -25.10 4.79
C PRO A 240 0.62 -24.31 5.12
N VAL A 241 -0.16 -23.97 4.10
CA VAL A 241 -1.52 -23.48 4.27
C VAL A 241 -2.36 -24.69 4.70
N GLU A 242 -2.03 -25.24 5.86
CA GLU A 242 -2.89 -26.19 6.54
C GLU A 242 -4.11 -25.40 6.96
N GLY A 243 -5.21 -25.75 6.39
CA GLY A 243 -6.56 -25.33 6.64
C GLY A 243 -6.74 -23.90 7.16
N MET A 244 -7.46 -23.05 6.44
CA MET A 244 -7.91 -21.78 7.00
C MET A 244 -8.64 -22.06 8.31
N HIS A 245 -7.94 -21.99 9.43
CA HIS A 245 -8.56 -22.01 10.77
C HIS A 245 -9.22 -20.65 10.97
N TRP A 246 -10.44 -20.50 10.42
CA TRP A 246 -11.23 -19.27 10.41
C TRP A 246 -11.48 -18.71 11.81
N PHE A 247 -11.28 -19.52 12.85
CA PHE A 247 -11.60 -19.23 14.24
C PHE A 247 -10.44 -19.43 15.22
N ASP A 248 -9.21 -19.62 14.73
CA ASP A 248 -8.06 -19.61 15.60
C ASP A 248 -7.80 -18.18 16.10
N PHE A 249 -7.91 -17.99 17.40
CA PHE A 249 -7.83 -16.66 18.02
C PHE A 249 -6.45 -16.03 17.87
N ASP A 250 -5.39 -16.82 17.91
CA ASP A 250 -4.02 -16.34 17.70
C ASP A 250 -3.81 -15.91 16.24
N ASP A 251 -4.41 -16.58 15.29
CA ASP A 251 -4.42 -16.21 13.88
C ASP A 251 -5.25 -14.92 13.63
N VAL A 252 -6.38 -14.76 14.32
CA VAL A 252 -7.21 -13.55 14.23
C VAL A 252 -6.45 -12.34 14.74
N ILE A 253 -5.74 -12.44 15.88
CA ILE A 253 -4.93 -11.34 16.41
C ILE A 253 -3.83 -10.96 15.43
N PHE A 254 -3.12 -11.92 14.87
CA PHE A 254 -2.05 -11.66 13.91
C PHE A 254 -2.57 -11.02 12.61
N ARG A 255 -3.71 -11.47 12.11
CA ARG A 255 -4.36 -10.91 10.92
C ARG A 255 -4.92 -9.52 11.18
N SER A 256 -5.39 -9.28 12.39
CA SER A 256 -5.93 -7.98 12.81
C SER A 256 -4.86 -6.90 12.96
N TYR A 257 -3.59 -7.26 13.04
CA TYR A 257 -2.49 -6.32 13.26
C TYR A 257 -2.43 -5.23 12.19
N ALA A 258 -2.42 -5.60 10.92
CA ALA A 258 -2.42 -4.63 9.83
C ALA A 258 -3.69 -3.75 9.83
N ALA A 259 -4.85 -4.34 10.18
CA ALA A 259 -6.10 -3.61 10.33
C ALA A 259 -6.02 -2.61 11.49
N ILE A 260 -5.45 -2.99 12.62
CA ILE A 260 -5.27 -2.12 13.78
C ILE A 260 -4.35 -0.95 13.43
N ILE A 261 -3.20 -1.20 12.80
CA ILE A 261 -2.29 -0.14 12.35
C ILE A 261 -2.99 0.79 11.35
N PHE A 262 -3.73 0.24 10.41
CA PHE A 262 -4.50 1.03 9.46
C PHE A 262 -5.54 1.90 10.16
N ILE A 263 -6.29 1.35 11.11
CA ILE A 263 -7.30 2.10 11.86
C ILE A 263 -6.64 3.19 12.70
N LEU A 264 -5.64 2.87 13.49
CA LEU A 264 -5.01 3.82 14.41
C LEU A 264 -4.20 4.88 13.66
N GLY A 265 -3.49 4.51 12.60
CA GLY A 265 -2.64 5.43 11.84
C GLY A 265 -3.38 6.30 10.83
N PHE A 266 -4.46 5.78 10.23
CA PHE A 266 -5.06 6.42 9.04
C PHE A 266 -6.59 6.53 9.07
N ALA A 267 -7.28 5.82 9.95
CA ALA A 267 -8.74 5.67 9.85
C ALA A 267 -9.47 5.78 11.20
N TRP A 268 -8.83 6.22 12.27
CA TRP A 268 -9.46 6.26 13.59
C TRP A 268 -10.66 7.23 13.66
N VAL A 269 -10.62 8.36 12.95
CA VAL A 269 -11.76 9.30 12.88
C VAL A 269 -12.97 8.64 12.21
N PRO A 270 -12.88 8.07 11.00
CA PRO A 270 -14.01 7.36 10.41
C PRO A 270 -14.43 6.13 11.24
N ALA A 271 -13.51 5.37 11.81
CA ALA A 271 -13.83 4.22 12.66
C ALA A 271 -14.63 4.63 13.90
N SER A 272 -14.25 5.73 14.57
CA SER A 272 -14.98 6.27 15.72
C SER A 272 -16.40 6.70 15.36
N ALA A 273 -16.60 7.31 14.19
CA ALA A 273 -17.94 7.68 13.73
C ALA A 273 -18.84 6.47 13.47
N LEU A 274 -18.28 5.39 12.90
CA LEU A 274 -18.99 4.13 12.68
C LEU A 274 -19.35 3.44 13.99
N LEU A 275 -18.42 3.38 14.94
CA LEU A 275 -18.67 2.82 16.27
C LEU A 275 -19.76 3.61 17.02
N ALA A 276 -19.74 4.95 16.94
CA ALA A 276 -20.77 5.79 17.54
C ALA A 276 -22.15 5.54 16.91
N ASP A 277 -22.24 5.42 15.58
CA ASP A 277 -23.51 5.12 14.90
C ASP A 277 -24.03 3.74 15.30
N PHE A 278 -23.16 2.74 15.33
CA PHE A 278 -23.49 1.38 15.76
C PHE A 278 -24.02 1.35 17.21
N ALA A 279 -23.28 1.97 18.16
CA ALA A 279 -23.67 2.03 19.55
C ALA A 279 -25.03 2.76 19.75
N ILE A 280 -25.20 3.90 19.11
CA ILE A 280 -26.46 4.67 19.17
C ILE A 280 -27.59 3.89 18.48
N GLY A 281 -27.31 3.21 17.38
CA GLY A 281 -28.27 2.36 16.66
C GLY A 281 -28.74 1.21 17.53
N ALA A 282 -27.83 0.52 18.22
CA ALA A 282 -28.16 -0.53 19.18
C ALA A 282 -29.04 0.00 20.34
N LEU A 283 -28.65 1.14 20.93
CA LEU A 283 -29.44 1.79 22.01
C LEU A 283 -30.84 2.22 21.52
N ARG A 284 -30.96 2.75 20.30
CA ARG A 284 -32.24 3.13 19.71
C ARG A 284 -33.13 1.94 19.41
N SER A 285 -32.55 0.83 18.94
CA SER A 285 -33.29 -0.44 18.72
C SER A 285 -33.90 -0.94 20.01
N VAL A 286 -33.14 -0.90 21.14
CA VAL A 286 -33.62 -1.25 22.46
C VAL A 286 -34.76 -0.31 22.93
N ARG A 287 -34.70 0.96 22.59
CA ARG A 287 -35.68 1.98 23.02
C ARG A 287 -36.81 2.21 22.01
N ARG A 288 -36.92 1.44 20.93
CA ARG A 288 -37.92 1.62 19.85
C ARG A 288 -37.92 3.05 19.24
N MET A 289 -36.79 3.72 19.23
CA MET A 289 -36.68 5.06 18.63
C MET A 289 -36.51 4.92 17.11
N GLY A 290 -37.44 5.51 16.33
CA GLY A 290 -37.41 5.46 14.87
C GLY A 290 -36.11 5.98 14.26
N SER A 291 -35.65 5.36 13.19
CA SER A 291 -34.50 5.81 12.41
C SER A 291 -34.81 7.15 11.73
N ARG A 292 -33.94 8.15 11.85
CA ARG A 292 -34.03 9.38 11.05
C ARG A 292 -33.76 9.03 9.58
N ALA A 293 -34.64 9.45 8.69
CA ALA A 293 -34.45 9.27 7.27
C ALA A 293 -33.17 9.99 6.79
N LEU A 294 -32.41 9.32 5.91
CA LEU A 294 -31.24 9.89 5.24
C LEU A 294 -31.70 10.89 4.16
N SER A 295 -32.09 12.11 4.56
CA SER A 295 -32.52 13.13 3.60
C SER A 295 -31.37 13.57 2.69
N GLY A 296 -31.59 13.51 1.37
CA GLY A 296 -30.62 13.95 0.36
C GLY A 296 -29.47 12.98 0.09
N VAL A 297 -29.55 11.73 0.59
CA VAL A 297 -28.60 10.63 0.28
C VAL A 297 -29.38 9.55 -0.50
N ASP A 298 -28.76 8.96 -1.50
CA ASP A 298 -29.30 7.76 -2.19
C ASP A 298 -29.25 6.57 -1.22
N ALA A 299 -30.38 6.28 -0.57
CA ALA A 299 -30.45 5.28 0.49
C ALA A 299 -30.08 3.85 0.04
N PRO A 300 -30.53 3.35 -1.13
CA PRO A 300 -30.09 2.05 -1.65
C PRO A 300 -28.59 1.98 -1.88
N LEU A 301 -28.00 3.04 -2.46
CA LEU A 301 -26.56 3.09 -2.71
C LEU A 301 -25.76 3.21 -1.39
N ALA A 302 -26.30 3.91 -0.39
CA ALA A 302 -25.69 3.99 0.94
C ALA A 302 -25.71 2.62 1.65
N ALA A 303 -26.81 1.86 1.54
CA ALA A 303 -26.90 0.51 2.09
C ALA A 303 -25.92 -0.45 1.39
N TYR A 304 -25.85 -0.40 0.07
CA TYR A 304 -24.86 -1.13 -0.72
C TYR A 304 -23.42 -0.80 -0.28
N LEU A 305 -23.10 0.49 -0.16
CA LEU A 305 -21.77 0.94 0.27
C LEU A 305 -21.41 0.45 1.66
N THR A 306 -22.36 0.49 2.61
CA THR A 306 -22.14 0.02 3.97
C THR A 306 -21.89 -1.50 4.00
N ALA A 307 -22.69 -2.26 3.26
CA ALA A 307 -22.52 -3.70 3.12
C ALA A 307 -21.18 -4.06 2.47
N LEU A 308 -20.81 -3.34 1.41
CA LEU A 308 -19.53 -3.53 0.72
C LEU A 308 -18.35 -3.19 1.64
N THR A 309 -18.43 -2.09 2.38
CA THR A 309 -17.39 -1.71 3.36
C THR A 309 -17.20 -2.80 4.41
N ALA A 310 -18.29 -3.30 4.99
CA ALA A 310 -18.25 -4.38 5.98
C ALA A 310 -17.68 -5.69 5.39
N THR A 311 -18.11 -6.04 4.17
CA THR A 311 -17.62 -7.24 3.48
C THR A 311 -16.13 -7.14 3.17
N LEU A 312 -15.65 -6.01 2.65
CA LEU A 312 -14.22 -5.84 2.35
C LEU A 312 -13.38 -5.71 3.63
N ALA A 313 -13.89 -5.06 4.68
CA ALA A 313 -13.22 -5.02 5.98
C ALA A 313 -13.03 -6.45 6.52
N TYR A 314 -14.08 -7.28 6.47
CA TYR A 314 -14.00 -8.68 6.86
C TYR A 314 -13.01 -9.46 6.00
N LEU A 315 -13.15 -9.41 4.68
CA LEU A 315 -12.28 -10.15 3.76
C LEU A 315 -10.82 -9.77 3.90
N LEU A 316 -10.50 -8.47 3.99
CA LEU A 316 -9.14 -7.99 4.13
C LEU A 316 -8.53 -8.27 5.50
N THR A 317 -9.34 -8.38 6.56
CA THR A 317 -8.87 -8.73 7.91
C THR A 317 -8.69 -10.24 8.07
N VAL A 318 -9.61 -11.04 7.51
CA VAL A 318 -9.60 -12.51 7.63
C VAL A 318 -8.73 -13.15 6.55
N TYR A 319 -8.71 -12.58 5.35
CA TYR A 319 -7.82 -13.04 4.29
C TYR A 319 -6.38 -12.86 4.75
N ARG A 320 -5.59 -13.94 4.71
CA ARG A 320 -4.22 -14.04 5.22
C ARG A 320 -3.30 -13.06 4.49
N THR A 321 -3.41 -11.80 4.81
CA THR A 321 -2.54 -10.74 4.31
C THR A 321 -1.46 -10.51 5.35
N TRP A 322 -0.24 -10.31 4.87
CA TRP A 322 0.86 -9.85 5.69
C TRP A 322 0.51 -8.51 6.34
N SER A 323 1.23 -8.18 7.39
CA SER A 323 1.07 -6.99 8.25
C SER A 323 1.21 -5.63 7.52
N PHE A 324 0.73 -5.50 6.27
CA PHE A 324 0.92 -4.28 5.51
C PHE A 324 -0.35 -3.46 5.41
N PRO A 325 -0.43 -2.28 6.01
CA PRO A 325 -1.55 -1.35 5.88
C PRO A 325 -1.90 -0.99 4.43
N ARG A 326 -0.96 -1.11 3.48
CA ARG A 326 -1.21 -0.85 2.06
C ARG A 326 -2.35 -1.68 1.46
N TYR A 327 -2.59 -2.89 1.99
CA TYR A 327 -3.71 -3.71 1.54
C TYR A 327 -5.08 -3.09 1.82
N PHE A 328 -5.14 -2.16 2.77
CA PHE A 328 -6.34 -1.42 3.11
C PHE A 328 -6.54 -0.15 2.29
N VAL A 329 -5.70 0.13 1.29
CA VAL A 329 -5.83 1.32 0.43
C VAL A 329 -7.21 1.39 -0.26
N VAL A 330 -7.79 0.26 -0.63
CA VAL A 330 -9.15 0.16 -1.19
C VAL A 330 -10.24 0.39 -0.14
N LEU A 331 -9.97 0.05 1.11
CA LEU A 331 -10.94 0.19 2.21
C LEU A 331 -11.00 1.63 2.74
N ALA A 332 -9.89 2.37 2.70
CA ALA A 332 -9.81 3.74 3.23
C ALA A 332 -10.92 4.67 2.71
N PRO A 333 -11.17 4.80 1.38
CA PRO A 333 -12.25 5.64 0.88
C PRO A 333 -13.64 5.12 1.23
N LEU A 334 -13.84 3.80 1.29
CA LEU A 334 -15.12 3.21 1.66
C LEU A 334 -15.46 3.46 3.13
N LEU A 335 -14.48 3.31 4.03
CA LEU A 335 -14.61 3.64 5.45
C LEU A 335 -14.95 5.12 5.66
N LEU A 336 -14.27 6.01 4.93
CA LEU A 336 -14.56 7.44 4.96
C LEU A 336 -16.00 7.73 4.53
N LEU A 337 -16.47 7.11 3.46
CA LEU A 337 -17.82 7.29 2.95
C LEU A 337 -18.89 6.71 3.89
N ALA A 338 -18.66 5.50 4.42
CA ALA A 338 -19.55 4.88 5.38
C ALA A 338 -19.65 5.72 6.66
N ALA A 339 -18.52 6.23 7.16
CA ALA A 339 -18.49 7.12 8.31
C ALA A 339 -19.21 8.46 8.04
N PHE A 340 -19.06 9.01 6.84
CA PHE A 340 -19.79 10.21 6.44
C PHE A 340 -21.32 9.96 6.44
N ILE A 341 -21.77 8.84 5.91
CA ILE A 341 -23.20 8.43 5.95
C ILE A 341 -23.64 8.31 7.40
N SER A 342 -22.87 7.69 8.26
CA SER A 342 -23.15 7.56 9.69
C SER A 342 -23.25 8.92 10.37
N ALA A 343 -22.35 9.87 10.07
CA ALA A 343 -22.44 11.23 10.58
C ALA A 343 -23.72 11.96 10.13
N VAL A 344 -24.15 11.75 8.88
CA VAL A 344 -25.44 12.27 8.39
C VAL A 344 -26.60 11.63 9.13
N ARG A 345 -26.59 10.33 9.34
CA ARG A 345 -27.60 9.56 10.09
C ARG A 345 -27.70 10.01 11.55
N LEU A 346 -26.58 10.30 12.17
CA LEU A 346 -26.51 10.84 13.54
C LEU A 346 -27.01 12.27 13.65
N GLY A 347 -27.27 12.95 12.52
CA GLY A 347 -27.81 14.31 12.47
C GLY A 347 -26.74 15.39 12.60
N ALA A 348 -25.48 15.08 12.29
CA ALA A 348 -24.43 16.08 12.25
C ALA A 348 -24.76 17.20 11.25
N GLY A 349 -24.75 18.46 11.69
CA GLY A 349 -25.08 19.61 10.85
C GLY A 349 -24.01 19.86 9.77
N PRO A 350 -24.35 20.57 8.67
CA PRO A 350 -23.43 20.82 7.56
C PRO A 350 -22.11 21.47 7.98
N ARG A 351 -22.15 22.40 8.93
CA ARG A 351 -20.93 23.07 9.44
C ARG A 351 -20.01 22.10 10.15
N ALA A 352 -20.54 21.25 11.04
CA ALA A 352 -19.76 20.27 11.79
C ALA A 352 -19.13 19.25 10.84
N ARG A 353 -19.89 18.71 9.87
CA ARG A 353 -19.37 17.79 8.86
C ARG A 353 -18.20 18.38 8.08
N ARG A 354 -18.36 19.61 7.57
CA ARG A 354 -17.31 20.30 6.80
C ARG A 354 -16.08 20.58 7.65
N LEU A 355 -16.25 20.99 8.90
CA LEU A 355 -15.11 21.22 9.81
C LEU A 355 -14.31 19.95 10.05
N ILE A 356 -14.99 18.83 10.32
CA ILE A 356 -14.34 17.53 10.49
C ILE A 356 -13.61 17.12 9.20
N LEU A 357 -14.24 17.25 8.03
CA LEU A 357 -13.61 16.92 6.75
C LEU A 357 -12.39 17.81 6.45
N VAL A 358 -12.44 19.09 6.77
CA VAL A 358 -11.29 20.01 6.63
C VAL A 358 -10.15 19.61 7.57
N ALA A 359 -10.46 19.27 8.81
CA ALA A 359 -9.47 18.77 9.76
C ALA A 359 -8.83 17.46 9.26
N MET A 360 -9.62 16.55 8.68
CA MET A 360 -9.10 15.32 8.08
C MET A 360 -8.20 15.60 6.87
N VAL A 361 -8.51 16.58 6.01
CA VAL A 361 -7.59 16.99 4.93
C VAL A 361 -6.24 17.39 5.53
N GLY A 362 -6.23 18.23 6.56
CA GLY A 362 -5.00 18.64 7.24
C GLY A 362 -4.21 17.47 7.82
N LEU A 363 -4.89 16.55 8.54
CA LEU A 363 -4.27 15.36 9.12
C LEU A 363 -3.66 14.46 8.05
N MET A 364 -4.37 14.19 6.95
CA MET A 364 -3.86 13.32 5.89
C MET A 364 -2.72 13.99 5.09
N CYS A 365 -2.77 15.30 4.89
CA CYS A 365 -1.66 16.04 4.29
C CYS A 365 -0.38 15.91 5.14
N THR A 366 -0.49 16.14 6.46
CA THR A 366 0.68 16.04 7.36
C THR A 366 1.18 14.61 7.49
N ALA A 367 0.29 13.61 7.48
CA ALA A 367 0.66 12.20 7.57
C ALA A 367 1.48 11.69 6.37
N ASN A 368 1.52 12.40 5.24
CA ASN A 368 2.44 12.07 4.15
C ASN A 368 3.91 12.33 4.49
N PHE A 369 4.19 13.26 5.41
CA PHE A 369 5.54 13.73 5.71
C PHE A 369 5.97 13.44 7.16
N CYS A 370 5.07 12.87 7.95
CA CYS A 370 5.31 12.45 9.32
C CYS A 370 5.10 10.95 9.43
N SER A 371 5.82 10.28 10.33
CA SER A 371 5.65 8.83 10.58
C SER A 371 4.20 8.50 10.91
N TRP A 372 3.59 9.30 11.77
CA TRP A 372 2.17 9.31 12.10
C TRP A 372 1.68 10.76 12.10
N ASP A 373 0.40 10.96 11.82
CA ASP A 373 -0.18 12.27 12.09
C ASP A 373 -0.02 12.60 13.59
N PRO A 374 0.18 13.90 13.93
CA PRO A 374 0.49 14.30 15.30
C PRO A 374 -0.56 13.87 16.33
N VAL A 375 -1.83 13.77 15.93
CA VAL A 375 -2.94 13.40 16.81
C VAL A 375 -2.91 11.90 17.10
N SER A 376 -2.77 11.06 16.07
CA SER A 376 -2.63 9.61 16.25
C SER A 376 -1.43 9.28 17.11
N ARG A 377 -0.31 9.95 16.92
CA ARG A 377 0.90 9.78 17.75
C ARG A 377 0.66 10.14 19.21
N ALA A 378 -0.01 11.26 19.48
CA ALA A 378 -0.30 11.70 20.84
C ALA A 378 -1.28 10.77 21.56
N VAL A 379 -2.28 10.24 20.85
CA VAL A 379 -3.35 9.42 21.44
C VAL A 379 -2.95 7.96 21.57
N PHE A 380 -2.31 7.39 20.56
CA PHE A 380 -2.07 5.94 20.44
C PHE A 380 -0.60 5.54 20.59
N GLY A 381 0.33 6.48 20.62
CA GLY A 381 1.76 6.19 20.64
C GLY A 381 2.28 5.44 21.87
N THR A 382 1.45 5.23 22.90
CA THR A 382 1.80 4.49 24.14
C THR A 382 0.99 3.20 24.32
N ILE A 383 0.15 2.84 23.36
CA ILE A 383 -0.70 1.65 23.49
C ILE A 383 0.12 0.41 23.18
N SER A 384 0.21 -0.49 24.14
CA SER A 384 0.79 -1.83 23.99
C SER A 384 -0.31 -2.85 23.71
N LEU A 385 -0.16 -3.66 22.66
CA LEU A 385 -1.14 -4.65 22.22
C LEU A 385 -0.75 -6.09 22.62
N GLY A 386 -0.19 -6.28 23.81
CA GLY A 386 0.03 -7.59 24.42
C GLY A 386 1.45 -8.16 24.32
N GLU A 387 1.78 -9.03 25.26
CA GLU A 387 3.14 -9.55 25.50
C GLU A 387 3.64 -10.58 24.48
N ARG A 388 2.77 -11.31 23.81
CA ARG A 388 3.19 -12.45 22.98
C ARG A 388 3.84 -12.09 21.66
N ARG A 389 3.64 -10.89 21.20
CA ARG A 389 4.31 -10.37 19.99
C ARG A 389 4.35 -8.87 20.16
N ALA A 390 5.33 -8.31 20.71
CA ALA A 390 5.64 -6.90 20.80
C ALA A 390 4.91 -5.99 19.77
N TYR A 391 3.60 -6.09 19.70
CA TYR A 391 2.74 -5.16 18.98
C TYR A 391 2.59 -3.92 19.83
N ASP A 392 3.72 -3.37 20.15
CA ASP A 392 3.80 -2.07 20.76
C ASP A 392 3.55 -1.04 19.67
N VAL A 393 2.35 -0.45 19.69
CA VAL A 393 2.02 0.67 18.78
C VAL A 393 2.96 1.83 19.03
N SER A 394 3.53 1.97 20.23
CA SER A 394 4.57 2.94 20.53
C SER A 394 5.89 2.60 19.85
N SER A 395 6.27 1.31 19.78
CA SER A 395 7.44 0.88 19.03
C SER A 395 7.23 1.08 17.54
N ILE A 396 6.03 0.81 17.03
CA ILE A 396 5.67 1.17 15.65
C ILE A 396 5.76 2.69 15.46
N ALA A 397 5.28 3.50 16.39
CA ALA A 397 5.37 4.96 16.31
C ALA A 397 6.82 5.45 16.42
N HIS A 398 7.68 4.79 17.19
CA HIS A 398 9.11 5.07 17.26
C HIS A 398 9.88 4.49 16.08
N ASP A 399 9.54 3.30 15.63
CA ASP A 399 10.16 2.59 14.52
C ASP A 399 9.72 3.10 13.15
N PHE A 400 8.69 3.94 13.08
CA PHE A 400 8.42 4.78 11.91
C PHE A 400 9.62 5.64 11.51
N ARG A 401 10.64 5.68 12.32
CA ARG A 401 11.95 6.21 11.99
C ARG A 401 12.87 5.16 11.36
N VAL A 402 12.33 4.11 10.71
CA VAL A 402 13.15 3.27 9.81
C VAL A 402 13.82 2.04 10.41
N THR A 403 13.38 1.50 11.50
CA THR A 403 13.98 0.24 11.98
C THR A 403 13.34 -1.00 11.39
N ASP A 404 12.13 -0.89 10.85
CA ASP A 404 11.45 -2.02 10.23
C ASP A 404 11.01 -1.69 8.81
N ALA A 405 11.60 -2.41 7.88
CA ALA A 405 11.34 -2.27 6.47
C ALA A 405 9.84 -2.35 6.13
N ASP A 406 9.10 -3.15 6.84
CA ASP A 406 7.66 -3.33 6.62
C ASP A 406 6.84 -2.05 6.87
N HIS A 407 7.35 -1.14 7.69
CA HIS A 407 6.68 0.11 8.05
C HIS A 407 6.91 1.25 7.04
N LEU A 408 7.93 1.16 6.21
CA LEU A 408 8.25 2.20 5.23
C LEU A 408 7.21 2.36 4.10
N CYS A 409 6.27 1.43 3.95
CA CYS A 409 5.25 1.48 2.90
C CYS A 409 3.99 2.27 3.28
N TYR A 410 3.95 2.97 4.42
CA TYR A 410 2.72 3.56 4.95
C TYR A 410 2.48 4.98 4.49
N ASN A 411 3.52 5.74 4.22
CA ASN A 411 3.45 7.11 3.75
C ASN A 411 4.71 7.48 2.94
N LEU A 412 4.79 8.71 2.44
CA LEU A 412 5.92 9.18 1.65
C LEU A 412 7.21 9.39 2.46
N GLN A 413 7.18 9.27 3.77
CA GLN A 413 8.40 9.42 4.58
C GLN A 413 9.46 8.36 4.23
N PHE A 414 9.04 7.18 3.73
CA PHE A 414 9.97 6.15 3.27
C PHE A 414 10.87 6.61 2.12
N THR A 415 10.44 7.58 1.33
CA THR A 415 11.27 8.16 0.25
C THR A 415 12.48 8.90 0.81
N GLY A 416 12.38 9.45 2.01
CA GLY A 416 13.50 10.08 2.70
C GLY A 416 14.67 9.15 2.91
N PHE A 417 14.41 7.88 3.19
CA PHE A 417 15.45 6.87 3.29
C PHE A 417 16.25 6.75 1.99
N HIS A 418 15.55 6.67 0.86
CA HIS A 418 16.17 6.58 -0.46
C HIS A 418 17.05 7.80 -0.78
N TRP A 419 16.57 9.00 -0.49
CA TRP A 419 17.36 10.22 -0.68
C TRP A 419 18.60 10.26 0.20
N ALA A 420 18.48 9.90 1.48
CA ALA A 420 19.60 9.78 2.40
C ALA A 420 20.61 8.73 1.90
N GLN A 421 20.13 7.60 1.43
CA GLN A 421 20.94 6.52 0.89
C GLN A 421 21.68 6.95 -0.38
N ASN A 422 21.03 7.65 -1.30
CA ASN A 422 21.67 8.17 -2.51
C ASN A 422 22.78 9.18 -2.18
N ALA A 423 22.54 10.09 -1.24
CA ALA A 423 23.54 11.06 -0.80
C ALA A 423 24.75 10.35 -0.16
N MET A 424 24.49 9.35 0.66
CA MET A 424 25.50 8.50 1.28
C MET A 424 26.36 7.79 0.23
N TYR A 425 25.75 7.12 -0.74
CA TYR A 425 26.50 6.43 -1.78
C TYR A 425 27.31 7.38 -2.66
N ALA A 426 26.76 8.55 -2.98
CA ALA A 426 27.49 9.55 -3.74
C ALA A 426 28.75 10.02 -3.01
N ALA A 427 28.72 10.13 -1.68
CA ALA A 427 29.85 10.51 -0.86
C ALA A 427 30.87 9.36 -0.68
N MET A 428 30.41 8.13 -0.49
CA MET A 428 31.27 6.95 -0.32
C MET A 428 32.08 6.61 -1.57
N LYS A 429 31.59 6.96 -2.77
CA LYS A 429 32.19 6.65 -4.07
C LYS A 429 32.66 5.19 -4.18
N PRO A 430 31.82 4.21 -3.89
CA PRO A 430 32.23 2.82 -3.79
C PRO A 430 32.74 2.27 -5.14
N THR A 431 33.70 1.39 -5.04
CA THR A 431 34.28 0.63 -6.16
C THR A 431 33.81 -0.85 -6.09
N SER A 432 34.18 -1.65 -7.08
CA SER A 432 33.91 -3.10 -7.07
C SER A 432 34.61 -3.86 -5.91
N ARG A 433 35.57 -3.21 -5.24
CA ARG A 433 36.25 -3.77 -4.07
C ARG A 433 35.69 -3.28 -2.73
N THR A 434 34.75 -2.34 -2.77
CA THR A 434 34.11 -1.79 -1.56
C THR A 434 33.08 -2.78 -1.03
N THR A 435 33.21 -3.15 0.23
CA THR A 435 32.20 -3.96 0.93
C THR A 435 31.30 -3.05 1.75
N ILE A 436 29.98 -3.17 1.57
CA ILE A 436 28.98 -2.39 2.31
C ILE A 436 28.11 -3.37 3.09
N VAL A 437 28.01 -3.15 4.40
CA VAL A 437 27.25 -3.98 5.34
C VAL A 437 26.05 -3.20 5.86
N PHE A 438 24.88 -3.83 5.80
CA PHE A 438 23.63 -3.29 6.33
C PHE A 438 23.09 -4.24 7.42
N PRO A 439 23.07 -3.86 8.69
CA PRO A 439 22.72 -4.75 9.79
C PRO A 439 21.29 -5.28 9.77
N ARG A 440 20.33 -4.46 9.39
CA ARG A 440 18.92 -4.81 9.43
C ARG A 440 18.17 -4.66 8.12
N PHE A 441 18.81 -4.10 7.08
CA PHE A 441 18.06 -3.82 5.88
C PHE A 441 17.75 -5.08 5.10
N ASN A 442 16.50 -5.24 4.80
CA ASN A 442 16.00 -6.34 4.01
C ASN A 442 16.71 -6.35 2.64
N ARG A 443 17.30 -7.48 2.29
CA ARG A 443 17.96 -7.79 1.01
C ARG A 443 17.20 -7.33 -0.24
N TRP A 444 15.90 -7.06 -0.12
CA TRP A 444 15.04 -6.65 -1.23
C TRP A 444 15.17 -5.17 -1.63
N GLY A 445 15.50 -4.28 -0.72
CA GLY A 445 15.57 -2.84 -0.99
C GLY A 445 16.79 -2.38 -1.77
N LEU A 446 17.86 -3.18 -1.78
CA LEU A 446 19.12 -2.84 -2.44
C LEU A 446 19.25 -3.43 -3.85
N TRP A 447 18.31 -4.28 -4.26
CA TRP A 447 18.39 -5.06 -5.49
C TRP A 447 17.68 -4.44 -6.69
N ALA A 448 17.35 -3.17 -6.66
CA ALA A 448 16.81 -2.50 -7.84
C ALA A 448 17.94 -2.34 -8.90
N PRO A 449 18.03 -3.19 -9.93
CA PRO A 449 19.12 -3.15 -10.90
C PRO A 449 18.89 -2.10 -11.99
N LEU A 450 18.46 -0.89 -11.59
CA LEU A 450 18.09 0.16 -12.52
C LEU A 450 19.27 1.09 -12.78
N ASP A 451 19.75 1.10 -14.02
CA ASP A 451 20.89 1.92 -14.45
C ASP A 451 20.63 3.43 -14.36
N ALA A 452 19.38 3.83 -14.20
CA ALA A 452 18.95 5.22 -14.29
C ALA A 452 19.27 6.07 -13.05
N THR A 453 19.66 5.50 -11.93
CA THR A 453 19.89 6.25 -10.69
C THR A 453 21.31 6.05 -10.15
N THR A 454 21.82 7.06 -9.43
CA THR A 454 23.12 7.00 -8.73
C THR A 454 23.23 5.79 -7.83
N PHE A 455 22.16 5.45 -7.13
CA PHE A 455 22.03 4.30 -6.26
C PHE A 455 22.40 2.98 -6.98
N VAL A 456 21.81 2.72 -8.12
CA VAL A 456 22.02 1.46 -8.86
C VAL A 456 23.44 1.35 -9.40
N ARG A 457 24.00 2.44 -9.91
CA ARG A 457 25.40 2.46 -10.36
C ARG A 457 26.35 2.12 -9.23
N VAL A 458 26.06 2.63 -8.05
CA VAL A 458 26.88 2.45 -6.86
C VAL A 458 26.73 1.05 -6.28
N ALA A 459 25.50 0.54 -6.17
CA ALA A 459 25.24 -0.82 -5.70
C ALA A 459 25.86 -1.90 -6.60
N ARG A 460 25.94 -1.66 -7.92
CA ARG A 460 26.65 -2.54 -8.85
C ARG A 460 28.18 -2.48 -8.71
N ALA A 461 28.72 -1.32 -8.33
CA ALA A 461 30.16 -1.15 -8.15
C ALA A 461 30.64 -1.73 -6.81
N ALA A 462 29.77 -1.88 -5.81
CA ALA A 462 30.12 -2.35 -4.48
C ALA A 462 29.68 -3.78 -4.26
N GLN A 463 30.50 -4.55 -3.57
CA GLN A 463 30.10 -5.85 -3.05
C GLN A 463 29.21 -5.63 -1.83
N THR A 464 27.89 -5.74 -2.02
CA THR A 464 26.92 -5.55 -0.96
C THR A 464 26.76 -6.85 -0.19
N VAL A 465 27.11 -6.83 1.08
CA VAL A 465 26.91 -7.97 1.99
C VAL A 465 25.73 -7.64 2.90
N MET A 466 24.71 -8.47 2.84
CA MET A 466 23.51 -8.38 3.68
C MET A 466 23.35 -9.70 4.44
N PRO A 467 24.10 -9.89 5.52
CA PRO A 467 23.97 -11.08 6.33
C PRO A 467 22.61 -11.08 7.06
N ASP A 468 21.99 -12.25 7.16
CA ASP A 468 20.96 -12.44 8.15
C ASP A 468 21.62 -12.56 9.52
N TYR A 469 21.68 -11.46 10.24
CA TYR A 469 22.35 -11.36 11.55
C TYR A 469 21.65 -12.14 12.67
N ARG A 470 20.53 -12.79 12.39
CA ARG A 470 19.92 -13.76 13.30
C ARG A 470 20.63 -15.12 13.25
N ASP A 471 21.43 -15.35 12.22
CA ASP A 471 22.20 -16.59 12.03
C ASP A 471 23.63 -16.41 12.51
N GLU A 472 23.96 -16.94 13.70
CA GLU A 472 25.31 -16.88 14.27
C GLU A 472 26.36 -17.61 13.41
N ALA A 473 25.96 -18.68 12.69
CA ALA A 473 26.86 -19.41 11.80
C ALA A 473 27.22 -18.57 10.59
N MET A 474 26.27 -17.80 10.06
CA MET A 474 26.51 -16.86 8.95
C MET A 474 27.42 -15.71 9.36
N VAL A 475 27.23 -15.16 10.57
CA VAL A 475 28.10 -14.11 11.14
C VAL A 475 29.51 -14.66 11.36
N ALA A 476 29.66 -15.90 11.83
CA ALA A 476 30.96 -16.54 12.00
C ALA A 476 31.67 -16.78 10.65
N ALA A 477 30.96 -17.30 9.66
CA ALA A 477 31.51 -17.51 8.31
C ALA A 477 31.94 -16.19 7.63
N MET A 478 31.21 -15.12 7.86
CA MET A 478 31.60 -13.78 7.39
C MET A 478 32.90 -13.26 8.05
N ARG A 479 33.13 -13.60 9.32
CA ARG A 479 34.30 -13.15 10.07
C ARG A 479 35.59 -13.60 9.40
N ASP A 480 35.64 -14.80 8.81
CA ASP A 480 36.79 -15.36 8.16
C ASP A 480 37.05 -14.80 6.74
N THR A 481 35.98 -14.27 6.12
CA THR A 481 36.02 -13.74 4.74
C THR A 481 35.94 -12.20 4.68
N MET A 482 35.82 -11.52 5.83
CA MET A 482 35.64 -10.08 5.90
C MET A 482 36.86 -9.31 5.40
N PRO A 483 36.64 -8.27 4.58
CA PRO A 483 37.74 -7.47 4.03
C PRO A 483 38.46 -6.66 5.11
N ARG A 484 39.64 -6.14 4.76
CA ARG A 484 40.43 -5.26 5.62
C ARG A 484 39.68 -3.96 5.97
N GLU A 485 38.89 -3.47 5.05
CA GLU A 485 38.09 -2.25 5.15
C GLU A 485 36.68 -2.49 4.67
N LEU A 486 35.69 -1.93 5.37
CA LEU A 486 34.28 -2.01 4.98
C LEU A 486 33.52 -0.74 5.40
N TRP A 487 32.37 -0.55 4.78
CA TRP A 487 31.41 0.45 5.21
C TRP A 487 30.25 -0.24 5.93
N LEU A 488 29.96 0.22 7.15
CA LEU A 488 28.78 -0.17 7.90
C LEU A 488 27.75 0.94 7.79
N VAL A 489 26.54 0.60 7.32
CA VAL A 489 25.42 1.54 7.19
C VAL A 489 24.40 1.22 8.26
N GLU A 490 24.34 2.06 9.27
CA GLU A 490 23.46 1.90 10.42
C GLU A 490 22.26 2.84 10.32
N GLN A 491 21.15 2.37 10.85
CA GLN A 491 19.97 3.17 11.16
C GLN A 491 19.95 3.50 12.65
N PRO A 492 19.15 4.50 13.09
CA PRO A 492 18.91 4.67 14.52
C PRO A 492 18.41 3.37 15.12
N ASN A 493 18.99 2.88 16.20
CA ASN A 493 18.71 1.63 16.91
C ASN A 493 19.37 0.35 16.35
N ASP A 494 20.17 0.42 15.31
CA ASP A 494 20.96 -0.76 14.88
C ASP A 494 22.14 -1.04 15.79
N GLY A 495 22.63 -0.02 16.53
CA GLY A 495 23.81 -0.12 17.40
C GLY A 495 23.71 -1.17 18.51
N ASP A 496 22.49 -1.54 18.89
CA ASP A 496 22.23 -2.54 19.92
C ASP A 496 22.19 -3.99 19.38
N THR A 497 22.35 -4.17 18.07
CA THR A 497 22.38 -5.53 17.52
C THR A 497 23.70 -6.23 17.81
N LEU A 498 23.61 -7.52 18.16
CA LEU A 498 24.79 -8.36 18.43
C LEU A 498 25.82 -8.30 17.28
N ALA A 499 25.34 -8.18 16.04
CA ALA A 499 26.17 -8.10 14.86
C ALA A 499 26.98 -6.80 14.78
N VAL A 500 26.35 -5.67 15.07
CA VAL A 500 27.02 -4.37 15.10
C VAL A 500 28.06 -4.34 16.22
N GLN A 501 27.71 -4.87 17.39
CA GLN A 501 28.65 -5.01 18.52
C GLN A 501 29.86 -5.87 18.15
N LYS A 502 29.65 -7.01 17.46
CA LYS A 502 30.74 -7.87 16.99
C LYS A 502 31.62 -7.16 15.94
N LEU A 503 31.02 -6.41 15.02
CA LEU A 503 31.77 -5.62 14.05
C LEU A 503 32.63 -4.54 14.73
N HIS A 504 32.10 -3.81 15.69
CA HIS A 504 32.87 -2.82 16.46
C HIS A 504 33.93 -3.45 17.35
N HIS A 505 33.79 -4.70 17.73
CA HIS A 505 34.87 -5.44 18.40
C HIS A 505 36.04 -5.71 17.46
N ASP A 506 35.80 -6.15 16.25
CA ASP A 506 36.82 -6.58 15.29
C ASP A 506 37.38 -5.43 14.42
N TYR A 507 36.64 -4.33 14.31
CA TYR A 507 37.01 -3.16 13.50
C TYR A 507 37.03 -1.87 14.33
N ALA A 508 37.83 -0.91 13.88
CA ALA A 508 37.85 0.44 14.41
C ALA A 508 37.20 1.42 13.43
N ASP A 509 36.48 2.40 13.94
CA ASP A 509 35.97 3.51 13.15
C ASP A 509 37.12 4.35 12.61
N ALA A 510 37.25 4.42 11.29
CA ALA A 510 38.18 5.32 10.62
C ALA A 510 37.52 6.67 10.31
N ASP A 511 36.24 6.63 9.92
CA ASP A 511 35.45 7.81 9.63
C ASP A 511 33.96 7.49 9.80
N SER A 512 33.11 8.51 10.02
CA SER A 512 31.67 8.37 10.06
C SER A 512 30.95 9.62 9.57
N ALA A 513 29.86 9.43 8.82
CA ALA A 513 29.03 10.51 8.33
C ALA A 513 27.54 10.17 8.49
N ARG A 514 26.73 11.19 8.75
CA ARG A 514 25.28 11.07 8.88
C ARG A 514 24.57 11.70 7.68
N TYR A 515 23.59 11.00 7.15
CA TYR A 515 22.78 11.41 6.02
C TYR A 515 21.32 11.44 6.44
N THR A 516 20.73 12.62 6.42
CA THR A 516 19.35 12.83 6.89
C THR A 516 18.49 13.40 5.78
N ALA A 517 17.34 12.79 5.56
CA ALA A 517 16.30 13.31 4.67
C ALA A 517 14.91 12.95 5.23
N HIS A 518 13.99 13.93 5.20
CA HIS A 518 12.60 13.77 5.69
C HIS A 518 12.49 13.16 7.10
N GLY A 519 13.44 13.49 7.98
CA GLY A 519 13.48 12.98 9.35
C GLY A 519 14.04 11.57 9.51
N LEU A 520 14.48 10.93 8.42
CA LEU A 520 15.19 9.66 8.42
C LEU A 520 16.68 9.88 8.39
N THR A 521 17.42 9.15 9.21
CA THR A 521 18.89 9.29 9.32
C THR A 521 19.56 7.95 9.07
N LEU A 522 20.58 7.96 8.22
CA LEU A 522 21.53 6.86 8.03
C LEU A 522 22.90 7.31 8.55
N THR A 523 23.60 6.42 9.24
CA THR A 523 25.00 6.63 9.62
C THR A 523 25.87 5.67 8.81
N ALA A 524 26.75 6.20 7.98
CA ALA A 524 27.77 5.42 7.30
C ALA A 524 29.06 5.50 8.10
N ARG A 525 29.60 4.35 8.50
CA ARG A 525 30.88 4.24 9.20
C ARG A 525 31.89 3.52 8.32
N HIS A 526 33.02 4.13 8.09
CA HIS A 526 34.17 3.47 7.49
C HIS A 526 34.92 2.72 8.59
N LEU A 527 34.94 1.39 8.49
CA LEU A 527 35.52 0.50 9.47
C LEU A 527 36.81 -0.12 8.92
N VAL A 528 37.87 -0.12 9.72
CA VAL A 528 39.17 -0.74 9.41
C VAL A 528 39.47 -1.81 10.46
N ARG A 529 39.91 -2.99 10.03
CA ARG A 529 40.15 -4.14 10.91
C ARG A 529 41.27 -3.83 11.92
N ARG A 530 41.03 -4.03 13.21
CA ARG A 530 41.91 -3.67 14.31
C ARG A 530 43.25 -4.44 14.29
N ASN A 531 43.28 -5.68 13.82
CA ASN A 531 44.44 -6.57 13.83
C ASN A 531 45.04 -6.77 12.44
N ALA A 532 44.97 -5.76 11.56
CA ALA A 532 45.65 -5.79 10.27
C ALA A 532 47.18 -5.50 10.38
N GLU A 533 47.75 -5.69 11.57
CA GLU A 533 49.21 -5.71 11.69
C GLU A 533 49.77 -7.01 11.10
N VAL A 534 50.35 -6.83 9.92
CA VAL A 534 51.46 -7.61 9.38
C VAL A 534 51.25 -9.13 9.35
N LEU A 535 50.54 -9.62 8.34
CA LEU A 535 51.03 -10.84 7.73
C LEU A 535 52.23 -10.45 6.83
N PRO A 536 53.45 -11.00 7.07
CA PRO A 536 54.57 -10.69 6.23
C PRO A 536 54.27 -11.16 4.80
N SER A 537 54.47 -10.23 3.86
CA SER A 537 54.51 -10.53 2.44
C SER A 537 55.58 -11.56 2.15
N GLY A 538 55.22 -12.84 2.10
CA GLY A 538 56.21 -13.84 1.79
C GLY A 538 55.78 -15.26 2.08
N ALA A 539 54.98 -15.84 1.19
CA ALA A 539 55.03 -17.26 0.87
C ALA A 539 54.20 -17.53 -0.41
N HIS A 540 54.69 -17.05 -1.53
CA HIS A 540 54.46 -17.76 -2.76
C HIS A 540 55.31 -19.05 -2.71
N ARG A 541 54.63 -20.20 -2.58
CA ARG A 541 55.07 -21.49 -3.15
C ARG A 541 53.84 -22.25 -3.66
#